data_27b3262f550832a414761d65b7103c8c
#
_entry.id   27b3262f550832a414761d65b7103c8c
#
_cell.length_a   1.000
_cell.length_b   1.000
_cell.length_c   1.000
_cell.angle_alpha   90.00
_cell.angle_beta   90.00
_cell.angle_gamma   90.00
#
_symmetry.space_group_name_H-M   'P 1'
#
loop_
_entity.id
_entity.type
_entity.pdbx_description
1 polymer ?
#
loop_
_entity_poly.entity_id
_entity_poly.type
_entity_poly.pdbx_seq_one_letter_code
_entity_poly.pdbx_strand_id
1 'polypeptide(L)'
;MATVIKRKPTSPGRRFVVSVVDNDLHKGKPFAALTESKNRINGRNNRGKITVRHRGGGHKQRYRIIDFKRNKDDIEATVERIEYDPNRSANIALVLYADGERRYIIAPKGVKSGDKIVSGNSVAIQKGNSLPLSNIPLGSVIHC
;
A
#
# COMPACT_ATOMS: atom_id res chain seq x y z
N MET A 1 -14.11 -1.62 9.02
CA MET A 1 -14.88 -1.20 7.82
C MET A 1 -14.65 0.28 7.56
N ALA A 2 -14.44 0.66 6.30
CA ALA A 2 -14.30 2.06 5.93
C ALA A 2 -15.65 2.79 6.13
N THR A 3 -15.61 3.93 6.80
CA THR A 3 -16.78 4.79 7.03
C THR A 3 -16.63 6.10 6.26
N VAL A 4 -17.75 6.61 5.76
CA VAL A 4 -17.79 7.89 5.05
C VAL A 4 -18.17 8.99 6.04
N ILE A 5 -17.30 10.00 6.19
CA ILE A 5 -17.50 11.09 7.14
C ILE A 5 -17.52 12.44 6.39
N LYS A 6 -18.60 13.18 6.57
CA LYS A 6 -18.71 14.57 6.12
C LYS A 6 -17.90 15.47 7.07
N ARG A 7 -16.99 16.27 6.53
CA ARG A 7 -16.16 17.17 7.33
C ARG A 7 -16.94 18.43 7.78
N LYS A 8 -16.51 18.99 8.92
CA LYS A 8 -17.09 20.27 9.42
C LYS A 8 -16.80 21.41 8.43
N PRO A 9 -17.74 22.31 8.17
CA PRO A 9 -17.61 23.41 7.21
C PRO A 9 -16.78 24.57 7.78
N THR A 10 -15.53 24.33 8.13
CA THR A 10 -14.64 25.32 8.76
C THR A 10 -14.00 26.30 7.77
N SER A 11 -14.02 25.98 6.48
CA SER A 11 -13.52 26.83 5.40
C SER A 11 -14.28 26.53 4.10
N PRO A 12 -14.26 27.44 3.09
CA PRO A 12 -14.93 27.18 1.81
C PRO A 12 -14.53 25.85 1.18
N GLY A 13 -13.24 25.49 1.19
CA GLY A 13 -12.74 24.23 0.63
C GLY A 13 -13.14 22.98 1.43
N ARG A 14 -13.52 23.13 2.71
CA ARG A 14 -13.94 21.98 3.56
C ARG A 14 -15.45 21.78 3.62
N ARG A 15 -16.23 22.74 3.17
CA ARG A 15 -17.69 22.72 3.28
C ARG A 15 -18.35 21.47 2.68
N PHE A 16 -17.86 21.02 1.55
CA PHE A 16 -18.41 19.86 0.82
C PHE A 16 -17.49 18.63 0.85
N VAL A 17 -16.42 18.66 1.65
CA VAL A 17 -15.47 17.54 1.71
C VAL A 17 -16.09 16.37 2.44
N VAL A 18 -16.07 15.24 1.77
CA VAL A 18 -16.39 13.92 2.30
C VAL A 18 -15.13 13.08 2.30
N SER A 19 -14.82 12.44 3.42
CA SER A 19 -13.62 11.60 3.56
C SER A 19 -14.02 10.19 3.91
N VAL A 20 -13.32 9.24 3.33
CA VAL A 20 -13.36 7.85 3.75
C VAL A 20 -12.37 7.69 4.89
N VAL A 21 -12.83 7.15 6.00
CA VAL A 21 -12.00 6.83 7.18
C VAL A 21 -12.07 5.32 7.39
N ASP A 22 -10.92 4.71 7.38
CA ASP A 22 -10.77 3.29 7.70
C ASP A 22 -10.13 3.17 9.08
N ASN A 23 -10.88 2.60 10.02
CA ASN A 23 -10.43 2.46 11.40
C ASN A 23 -9.42 1.32 11.59
N ASP A 24 -9.38 0.39 10.65
CA ASP A 24 -8.53 -0.80 10.68
C ASP A 24 -7.08 -0.46 10.25
N LEU A 25 -6.84 0.77 9.75
CA LEU A 25 -5.53 1.21 9.32
C LEU A 25 -4.64 1.59 10.51
N HIS A 26 -3.38 1.18 10.44
CA HIS A 26 -2.36 1.57 11.40
C HIS A 26 -2.11 3.09 11.34
N LYS A 27 -2.18 3.74 12.50
CA LYS A 27 -2.02 5.20 12.65
C LYS A 27 -0.59 5.66 12.92
N GLY A 28 0.34 4.72 13.07
CA GLY A 28 1.73 5.00 13.38
C GLY A 28 2.58 5.33 12.16
N LYS A 29 3.89 5.44 12.40
CA LYS A 29 4.88 5.66 11.32
C LYS A 29 5.07 4.39 10.49
N PRO A 30 5.38 4.52 9.19
CA PRO A 30 5.73 3.37 8.36
C PRO A 30 7.03 2.71 8.84
N PHE A 31 7.25 1.48 8.43
CA PHE A 31 8.48 0.75 8.74
C PHE A 31 9.68 1.41 8.04
N ALA A 32 10.61 1.96 8.81
CA ALA A 32 11.65 2.86 8.30
C ALA A 32 12.56 2.19 7.26
N ALA A 33 12.94 0.91 7.48
CA ALA A 33 13.83 0.17 6.59
C ALA A 33 13.27 -0.04 5.18
N LEU A 34 11.93 -0.02 5.02
CA LEU A 34 11.24 -0.18 3.74
C LEU A 34 10.72 1.15 3.18
N THR A 35 11.31 2.29 3.59
CA THR A 35 10.89 3.61 3.11
C THR A 35 12.07 4.39 2.55
N GLU A 36 11.85 5.00 1.39
CA GLU A 36 12.81 5.85 0.70
C GLU A 36 12.30 7.29 0.59
N SER A 37 13.26 8.23 0.43
CA SER A 37 12.89 9.61 0.14
C SER A 37 12.38 9.73 -1.30
N LYS A 38 11.24 10.40 -1.48
CA LYS A 38 10.71 10.71 -2.81
C LYS A 38 11.03 12.15 -3.18
N ASN A 39 12.16 12.35 -3.82
CA ASN A 39 12.57 13.67 -4.30
C ASN A 39 11.75 14.07 -5.54
N ARG A 40 11.35 15.34 -5.59
CA ARG A 40 10.61 15.91 -6.71
C ARG A 40 11.42 17.03 -7.33
N ILE A 41 11.57 17.00 -8.64
CA ILE A 41 12.30 18.05 -9.39
C ILE A 41 11.46 19.34 -9.49
N ASN A 42 10.12 19.22 -9.41
CA ASN A 42 9.18 20.36 -9.39
C ASN A 42 9.32 21.32 -10.59
N GLY A 43 9.70 20.82 -11.76
CA GLY A 43 9.88 21.61 -12.96
C GLY A 43 11.07 22.57 -12.91
N ARG A 44 12.06 22.34 -12.05
CA ARG A 44 13.29 23.15 -11.95
C ARG A 44 14.45 22.44 -12.63
N ASN A 45 15.37 23.24 -13.23
CA ASN A 45 16.62 22.73 -13.76
C ASN A 45 17.70 22.64 -12.66
N ASN A 46 18.94 22.28 -13.06
CA ASN A 46 20.10 22.20 -12.16
C ASN A 46 20.48 23.54 -11.51
N ARG A 47 20.08 24.68 -12.11
CA ARG A 47 20.27 26.04 -11.58
C ARG A 47 19.09 26.50 -10.70
N GLY A 48 18.10 25.66 -10.43
CA GLY A 48 16.92 25.99 -9.64
C GLY A 48 15.88 26.86 -10.35
N LYS A 49 16.06 27.20 -11.64
CA LYS A 49 15.11 27.98 -12.42
C LYS A 49 13.95 27.11 -12.91
N ILE A 50 12.74 27.69 -12.95
CA ILE A 50 11.55 27.01 -13.47
C ILE A 50 11.71 26.87 -14.98
N THR A 51 11.76 25.62 -15.44
CA THR A 51 11.80 25.28 -16.88
C THR A 51 10.49 24.67 -17.37
N VAL A 52 9.70 24.07 -16.47
CA VAL A 52 8.38 23.54 -16.77
C VAL A 52 7.39 24.14 -15.78
N ARG A 53 6.42 24.88 -16.27
CA ARG A 53 5.34 25.48 -15.45
C ARG A 53 4.35 24.43 -14.96
N HIS A 54 3.58 24.78 -13.93
CA HIS A 54 2.50 23.96 -13.35
C HIS A 54 2.98 22.60 -12.81
N ARG A 55 4.25 22.50 -12.41
CA ARG A 55 4.83 21.31 -11.77
C ARG A 55 5.27 21.65 -10.36
N GLY A 56 4.99 20.75 -9.42
CA GLY A 56 5.38 20.90 -8.02
C GLY A 56 4.21 21.07 -7.09
N GLY A 57 4.49 21.47 -5.85
CA GLY A 57 3.51 21.54 -4.77
C GLY A 57 3.15 20.16 -4.20
N GLY A 58 2.11 20.12 -3.38
CA GLY A 58 1.68 18.93 -2.67
C GLY A 58 2.54 18.60 -1.46
N HIS A 59 2.02 17.72 -0.60
CA HIS A 59 2.68 17.31 0.62
C HIS A 59 3.90 16.44 0.35
N LYS A 60 4.97 16.56 1.15
CA LYS A 60 6.15 15.69 1.11
C LYS A 60 5.72 14.24 1.39
N GLN A 61 6.16 13.32 0.55
CA GLN A 61 5.83 11.89 0.64
C GLN A 61 7.11 11.08 0.73
N ARG A 62 7.04 9.96 1.45
CA ARG A 62 8.03 8.90 1.40
C ARG A 62 7.52 7.77 0.52
N TYR A 63 8.38 7.19 -0.28
CA TYR A 63 8.05 6.00 -1.06
C TYR A 63 8.14 4.76 -0.16
N ARG A 64 7.23 3.80 -0.36
CA ARG A 64 7.28 2.47 0.28
C ARG A 64 7.75 1.47 -0.75
N ILE A 65 8.75 0.70 -0.40
CA ILE A 65 9.25 -0.39 -1.24
C ILE A 65 8.24 -1.53 -1.15
N ILE A 66 7.57 -1.80 -2.27
CA ILE A 66 6.54 -2.83 -2.36
C ILE A 66 7.10 -4.05 -3.06
N ASP A 67 6.90 -5.22 -2.48
CA ASP A 67 7.19 -6.50 -3.11
C ASP A 67 6.05 -6.88 -4.05
N PHE A 68 6.24 -6.61 -5.35
CA PHE A 68 5.32 -7.01 -6.40
C PHE A 68 5.61 -8.43 -6.92
N LYS A 69 6.84 -8.91 -6.74
CA LYS A 69 7.26 -10.20 -7.28
C LYS A 69 6.80 -11.39 -6.45
N ARG A 70 6.67 -11.18 -5.14
CA ARG A 70 6.26 -12.23 -4.20
C ARG A 70 7.10 -13.51 -4.32
N ASN A 71 8.42 -13.35 -4.50
CA ASN A 71 9.37 -14.40 -4.83
C ASN A 71 9.89 -15.22 -3.63
N LYS A 72 9.20 -15.18 -2.50
CA LYS A 72 9.44 -16.05 -1.35
C LYS A 72 8.42 -17.19 -1.35
N ASP A 73 8.75 -18.23 -2.09
CA ASP A 73 7.87 -19.39 -2.22
C ASP A 73 7.96 -20.28 -0.97
N ASP A 74 6.83 -20.89 -0.63
CA ASP A 74 6.64 -21.86 0.45
C ASP A 74 7.01 -21.37 1.87
N ILE A 75 7.23 -20.06 2.04
CA ILE A 75 7.48 -19.44 3.34
C ILE A 75 6.23 -18.69 3.79
N GLU A 76 5.68 -19.09 4.93
CA GLU A 76 4.51 -18.44 5.52
C GLU A 76 4.87 -17.03 6.01
N ALA A 77 4.02 -16.08 5.69
CA ALA A 77 4.08 -14.71 6.20
C ALA A 77 2.80 -14.36 6.95
N THR A 78 2.95 -13.63 8.04
CA THR A 78 1.83 -13.11 8.83
C THR A 78 1.67 -11.61 8.57
N VAL A 79 0.45 -11.16 8.33
CA VAL A 79 0.13 -9.73 8.18
C VAL A 79 0.21 -9.06 9.55
N GLU A 80 1.25 -8.27 9.78
CA GLU A 80 1.41 -7.52 11.03
C GLU A 80 0.38 -6.39 11.14
N ARG A 81 0.21 -5.62 10.07
CA ARG A 81 -0.68 -4.45 10.05
C ARG A 81 -0.96 -3.98 8.62
N ILE A 82 -2.05 -3.22 8.47
CA ILE A 82 -2.41 -2.55 7.21
C ILE A 82 -2.14 -1.06 7.37
N GLU A 83 -1.49 -0.45 6.37
CA GLU A 83 -1.08 0.95 6.39
C GLU A 83 -1.64 1.72 5.19
N TYR A 84 -1.86 3.02 5.40
CA TYR A 84 -2.13 3.96 4.32
C TYR A 84 -0.84 4.31 3.57
N ASP A 85 -0.85 4.24 2.24
CA ASP A 85 0.26 4.72 1.41
C ASP A 85 -0.15 5.99 0.62
N PRO A 86 0.52 7.14 0.82
CA PRO A 86 0.22 8.37 0.10
C PRO A 86 0.63 8.33 -1.38
N ASN A 87 1.30 7.28 -1.85
CA ASN A 87 1.78 7.16 -3.22
C ASN A 87 0.81 6.42 -4.14
N ARG A 88 -0.21 5.77 -3.56
CA ARG A 88 -1.19 4.98 -4.29
C ARG A 88 -2.57 5.04 -3.64
N SER A 89 -3.59 4.63 -4.37
CA SER A 89 -4.97 4.58 -3.86
C SER A 89 -5.24 3.34 -2.99
N ALA A 90 -4.50 2.26 -3.21
CA ALA A 90 -4.63 1.04 -2.42
C ALA A 90 -3.86 1.14 -1.10
N ASN A 91 -4.40 0.52 -0.04
CA ASN A 91 -3.67 0.30 1.20
C ASN A 91 -2.57 -0.75 0.99
N ILE A 92 -1.58 -0.73 1.86
CA ILE A 92 -0.47 -1.70 1.87
C ILE A 92 -0.48 -2.50 3.17
N ALA A 93 -0.04 -3.75 3.10
CA ALA A 93 0.12 -4.60 4.26
C ALA A 93 1.61 -4.81 4.56
N LEU A 94 2.00 -4.62 5.81
CA LEU A 94 3.30 -5.04 6.30
C LEU A 94 3.19 -6.50 6.71
N VAL A 95 3.99 -7.34 6.08
CA VAL A 95 4.02 -8.78 6.34
C VAL A 95 5.36 -9.19 6.94
N LEU A 96 5.30 -10.07 7.91
CA LEU A 96 6.44 -10.70 8.56
C LEU A 96 6.52 -12.16 8.14
N TYR A 97 7.58 -12.52 7.46
CA TYR A 97 7.87 -13.91 7.08
C TYR A 97 8.42 -14.70 8.28
N ALA A 98 8.30 -16.03 8.22
CA ALA A 98 8.79 -16.93 9.26
C ALA A 98 10.31 -16.83 9.50
N ASP A 99 11.07 -16.38 8.50
CA ASP A 99 12.51 -16.11 8.58
C ASP A 99 12.87 -14.75 9.22
N GLY A 100 11.87 -13.96 9.64
CA GLY A 100 12.05 -12.65 10.27
C GLY A 100 12.13 -11.47 9.29
N GLU A 101 12.14 -11.71 7.97
CA GLU A 101 12.13 -10.63 6.99
C GLU A 101 10.76 -9.96 6.91
N ARG A 102 10.75 -8.63 6.82
CA ARG A 102 9.54 -7.84 6.59
C ARG A 102 9.49 -7.33 5.17
N ARG A 103 8.32 -7.38 4.58
CA ARG A 103 8.04 -6.77 3.26
C ARG A 103 6.71 -6.03 3.27
N TYR A 104 6.59 -5.02 2.40
CA TYR A 104 5.28 -4.45 2.07
C TYR A 104 4.71 -5.14 0.85
N ILE A 105 3.43 -5.45 0.90
CA ILE A 105 2.63 -5.90 -0.25
C ILE A 105 1.42 -5.00 -0.43
N ILE A 106 0.81 -5.03 -1.61
CA ILE A 106 -0.51 -4.41 -1.80
C ILE A 106 -1.52 -5.21 -0.99
N ALA A 107 -2.29 -4.55 -0.14
CA ALA A 107 -3.29 -5.23 0.69
C ALA A 107 -4.46 -5.72 -0.16
N PRO A 108 -4.70 -7.05 -0.27
CA PRO A 108 -5.87 -7.58 -0.94
C PRO A 108 -7.15 -7.23 -0.20
N LYS A 109 -8.27 -7.16 -0.92
CA LYS A 109 -9.58 -6.92 -0.31
C LYS A 109 -9.93 -8.02 0.70
N GLY A 110 -10.21 -7.61 1.93
CA GLY A 110 -10.67 -8.50 3.00
C GLY A 110 -9.56 -9.19 3.81
N VAL A 111 -8.29 -8.88 3.55
CA VAL A 111 -7.17 -9.27 4.41
C VAL A 111 -7.15 -8.40 5.66
N LYS A 112 -6.84 -9.00 6.79
CA LYS A 112 -6.76 -8.35 8.11
C LYS A 112 -5.40 -8.59 8.76
N SER A 113 -5.09 -7.79 9.78
CA SER A 113 -3.95 -8.07 10.65
C SER A 113 -4.12 -9.43 11.35
N GLY A 114 -3.06 -10.24 11.34
CA GLY A 114 -3.04 -11.61 11.84
C GLY A 114 -3.32 -12.69 10.78
N ASP A 115 -3.79 -12.32 9.58
CA ASP A 115 -3.99 -13.30 8.50
C ASP A 115 -2.63 -13.85 8.03
N LYS A 116 -2.62 -15.14 7.70
CA LYS A 116 -1.47 -15.83 7.13
C LYS A 116 -1.57 -15.86 5.62
N ILE A 117 -0.45 -15.63 4.95
CA ILE A 117 -0.35 -15.61 3.50
C ILE A 117 0.91 -16.36 3.05
N VAL A 118 0.81 -17.04 1.94
CA VAL A 118 1.90 -17.83 1.35
C VAL A 118 1.96 -17.57 -0.15
N SER A 119 3.15 -17.65 -0.72
CA SER A 119 3.38 -17.67 -2.17
C SER A 119 3.92 -19.05 -2.55
N GLY A 120 3.62 -19.56 -3.74
CA GLY A 120 4.16 -20.83 -4.21
C GLY A 120 3.31 -21.50 -5.26
N ASN A 121 3.80 -22.62 -5.80
CA ASN A 121 3.16 -23.32 -6.90
C ASN A 121 1.92 -24.14 -6.49
N SER A 122 1.91 -24.69 -5.27
CA SER A 122 0.88 -25.61 -4.77
C SER A 122 0.17 -25.13 -3.52
N VAL A 123 0.10 -23.82 -3.34
CA VAL A 123 -0.51 -23.20 -2.15
C VAL A 123 -2.03 -23.21 -2.26
N ALA A 124 -2.72 -23.28 -1.13
CA ALA A 124 -4.17 -23.21 -1.06
C ALA A 124 -4.71 -21.92 -1.68
N ILE A 125 -5.83 -22.01 -2.40
CA ILE A 125 -6.47 -20.86 -3.04
C ILE A 125 -7.21 -20.05 -1.98
N GLN A 126 -6.50 -19.13 -1.36
CA GLN A 126 -7.01 -18.24 -0.32
C GLN A 126 -6.65 -16.78 -0.64
N LYS A 127 -7.43 -15.85 -0.06
CA LYS A 127 -7.18 -14.41 -0.24
C LYS A 127 -5.77 -14.04 0.27
N GLY A 128 -5.03 -13.35 -0.56
CA GLY A 128 -3.67 -12.90 -0.23
C GLY A 128 -2.56 -13.85 -0.65
N ASN A 129 -2.85 -15.11 -0.97
CA ASN A 129 -1.88 -16.04 -1.51
C ASN A 129 -1.51 -15.70 -2.94
N SER A 130 -0.29 -16.06 -3.34
CA SER A 130 0.23 -15.84 -4.70
C SER A 130 0.53 -17.18 -5.34
N LEU A 131 -0.04 -17.42 -6.53
CA LEU A 131 0.10 -18.64 -7.29
C LEU A 131 0.34 -18.31 -8.78
N PRO A 132 0.97 -19.22 -9.55
CA PRO A 132 0.98 -19.15 -11.01
C PRO A 132 -0.45 -19.19 -11.57
N LEU A 133 -0.71 -18.44 -12.64
CA LEU A 133 -2.04 -18.38 -13.28
C LEU A 133 -2.58 -19.75 -13.71
N SER A 134 -1.70 -20.66 -14.10
CA SER A 134 -2.06 -22.03 -14.47
C SER A 134 -2.74 -22.81 -13.34
N ASN A 135 -2.45 -22.47 -12.09
CA ASN A 135 -2.95 -23.17 -10.90
C ASN A 135 -4.15 -22.47 -10.25
N ILE A 136 -4.59 -21.35 -10.83
CA ILE A 136 -5.74 -20.60 -10.33
C ILE A 136 -7.00 -21.05 -11.10
N PRO A 137 -8.11 -21.44 -10.40
CA PRO A 137 -9.34 -21.86 -11.05
C PRO A 137 -9.98 -20.74 -11.87
N LEU A 138 -10.65 -21.12 -12.95
CA LEU A 138 -11.45 -20.20 -13.74
C LEU A 138 -12.55 -19.54 -12.88
N GLY A 139 -12.75 -18.25 -13.09
CA GLY A 139 -13.72 -17.45 -12.32
C GLY A 139 -13.19 -16.85 -11.03
N SER A 140 -11.92 -17.11 -10.66
CA SER A 140 -11.29 -16.45 -9.51
C SER A 140 -11.02 -14.98 -9.80
N VAL A 141 -11.24 -14.12 -8.80
CA VAL A 141 -10.89 -12.70 -8.86
C VAL A 141 -9.43 -12.52 -8.41
N ILE A 142 -8.61 -12.06 -9.31
CA ILE A 142 -7.17 -11.86 -9.10
C ILE A 142 -6.79 -10.37 -9.07
N HIS A 143 -5.62 -10.04 -8.50
CA HIS A 143 -5.03 -8.69 -8.51
C HIS A 143 -3.50 -8.77 -8.59
N CYS A 144 -2.87 -7.67 -9.01
CA CYS A 144 -1.42 -7.56 -9.23
C CYS A 144 -0.88 -8.60 -10.22
#